data_da86800a12e38ef504883c112116072b
#
_entry.id   da86800a12e38ef504883c112116072b
#
_cell.length_a   1.000
_cell.length_b   1.000
_cell.length_c   1.000
_cell.angle_alpha   90.00
_cell.angle_beta   90.00
_cell.angle_gamma   90.00
#
_symmetry.space_group_name_H-M   'P 1'
#
loop_
_entity.id
_entity.type
_entity.pdbx_description
1 polymer ?
#
loop_
_entity_poly.entity_id
_entity_poly.type
_entity_poly.pdbx_seq_one_letter_code
_entity_poly.pdbx_strand_id
1 'polypeptide(L)'
;MEADKKKALDLALKQIDKVFGKGSIVRLGDVEIEPIDAVSTGSLGLDLALGVGGIPKGRIIEIYGPESSGKTTLTLHIIAECQKAGGTCAFVDAEHALDGKYASNLGVDTDNLYVSQPDFGEQALEIVENLARSGAIDLIVVDSVAALTPKSEIEGDMGDQHVGLQARLMSQALRKLAGVVHKMNTTVIFINQIRMKIGAMGYGTPETTTGGNALKFYASVRLDVRKIATLKQNDEPIGNRTKVKVVKNKVAPPFKVAEFDIMFGEGVSHEGEIIDYGVSLDIVDKSGAWFSYKETKLGQGKENSKAFLKEHPEIASEIVSSIKSSMGIEHIINNAGKDTEEDND
;
A
#
# COMPACT_ATOMS: atom_id res chain seq x y z
N MET A 1 -34.51 14.06 -35.16
CA MET A 1 -33.80 12.92 -34.55
C MET A 1 -32.84 13.33 -33.40
N GLU A 2 -31.96 14.31 -33.59
CA GLU A 2 -31.00 14.72 -32.54
C GLU A 2 -31.69 15.50 -31.40
N ALA A 3 -32.59 16.39 -31.68
CA ALA A 3 -33.40 17.15 -30.71
C ALA A 3 -34.29 16.25 -29.85
N ASP A 4 -34.88 15.23 -30.44
CA ASP A 4 -35.76 14.28 -29.72
C ASP A 4 -34.96 13.36 -28.80
N LYS A 5 -33.77 12.92 -29.22
CA LYS A 5 -32.85 12.18 -28.37
C LYS A 5 -32.41 13.00 -27.15
N LYS A 6 -32.10 14.29 -27.35
CA LYS A 6 -31.71 15.19 -26.27
C LYS A 6 -32.84 15.38 -25.25
N LYS A 7 -34.08 15.62 -25.71
CA LYS A 7 -35.26 15.72 -24.85
C LYS A 7 -35.49 14.42 -24.04
N ALA A 8 -35.37 13.26 -24.70
CA ALA A 8 -35.53 11.97 -24.04
C ALA A 8 -34.46 11.76 -22.94
N LEU A 9 -33.19 12.13 -23.22
CA LEU A 9 -32.11 12.07 -22.23
C LEU A 9 -32.39 13.01 -21.04
N ASP A 10 -32.77 14.27 -21.29
CA ASP A 10 -33.09 15.24 -20.23
C ASP A 10 -34.23 14.77 -19.32
N LEU A 11 -35.26 14.12 -19.90
CA LEU A 11 -36.34 13.51 -19.11
C LEU A 11 -35.83 12.34 -18.26
N ALA A 12 -34.99 11.48 -18.80
CA ALA A 12 -34.39 10.35 -18.06
C ALA A 12 -33.53 10.85 -16.91
N LEU A 13 -32.66 11.86 -17.12
CA LEU A 13 -31.83 12.48 -16.10
C LEU A 13 -32.68 13.08 -14.96
N LYS A 14 -33.74 13.81 -15.28
CA LYS A 14 -34.69 14.35 -14.29
C LYS A 14 -35.37 13.24 -13.47
N GLN A 15 -35.71 12.13 -14.11
CA GLN A 15 -36.33 11.00 -13.42
C GLN A 15 -35.34 10.30 -12.49
N ILE A 16 -34.07 10.15 -12.91
CA ILE A 16 -32.97 9.59 -12.07
C ILE A 16 -32.77 10.49 -10.85
N ASP A 17 -32.64 11.80 -11.04
CA ASP A 17 -32.45 12.77 -9.94
C ASP A 17 -33.63 12.74 -8.96
N LYS A 18 -34.86 12.55 -9.45
CA LYS A 18 -36.06 12.45 -8.60
C LYS A 18 -36.10 11.17 -7.77
N VAL A 19 -35.66 10.04 -8.32
CA VAL A 19 -35.71 8.72 -7.66
C VAL A 19 -34.51 8.49 -6.75
N PHE A 20 -33.30 8.87 -7.19
CA PHE A 20 -32.04 8.53 -6.53
C PHE A 20 -31.35 9.74 -5.87
N GLY A 21 -31.87 10.95 -6.06
CA GLY A 21 -31.29 12.19 -5.56
C GLY A 21 -30.42 12.91 -6.59
N LYS A 22 -30.26 14.23 -6.42
CA LYS A 22 -29.39 15.07 -7.27
C LYS A 22 -27.95 14.58 -7.18
N GLY A 23 -27.26 14.53 -8.32
CA GLY A 23 -25.88 14.07 -8.39
C GLY A 23 -25.71 12.56 -8.56
N SER A 24 -26.83 11.78 -8.64
CA SER A 24 -26.77 10.33 -8.92
C SER A 24 -26.19 10.02 -10.31
N ILE A 25 -26.27 10.97 -11.23
CA ILE A 25 -25.62 10.92 -12.54
C ILE A 25 -25.05 12.29 -12.87
N VAL A 26 -23.76 12.33 -13.24
CA VAL A 26 -23.06 13.55 -13.62
C VAL A 26 -22.30 13.34 -14.91
N ARG A 27 -22.03 14.39 -15.66
CA ARG A 27 -21.09 14.32 -16.78
C ARG A 27 -19.67 14.37 -16.22
N LEU A 28 -18.80 13.50 -16.68
CA LEU A 28 -17.41 13.44 -16.21
C LEU A 28 -16.68 14.79 -16.41
N GLY A 29 -16.98 15.53 -17.48
CA GLY A 29 -16.40 16.85 -17.73
C GLY A 29 -16.90 17.97 -16.82
N ASP A 30 -18.02 17.75 -16.09
CA ASP A 30 -18.58 18.72 -15.13
C ASP A 30 -18.11 18.42 -13.69
N VAL A 31 -17.31 17.35 -13.50
CA VAL A 31 -16.74 16.95 -12.21
C VAL A 31 -15.31 17.46 -12.12
N GLU A 32 -15.01 18.23 -11.12
CA GLU A 32 -13.64 18.60 -10.78
C GLU A 32 -12.87 17.35 -10.41
N ILE A 33 -11.76 17.06 -11.09
CA ILE A 33 -10.92 15.90 -10.82
C ILE A 33 -10.03 16.28 -9.63
N GLU A 34 -10.45 15.86 -8.44
CA GLU A 34 -9.61 16.01 -7.25
C GLU A 34 -8.37 15.11 -7.32
N PRO A 35 -7.21 15.57 -6.83
CA PRO A 35 -6.03 14.73 -6.68
C PRO A 35 -6.36 13.52 -5.79
N ILE A 36 -5.77 12.37 -6.12
CA ILE A 36 -5.97 11.16 -5.31
C ILE A 36 -5.08 11.23 -4.08
N ASP A 37 -5.69 11.28 -2.91
CA ASP A 37 -4.97 11.18 -1.65
C ASP A 37 -4.28 9.82 -1.50
N ALA A 38 -3.07 9.83 -0.98
CA ALA A 38 -2.27 8.63 -0.79
C ALA A 38 -1.51 8.64 0.54
N VAL A 39 -1.24 7.45 1.06
CA VAL A 39 -0.37 7.23 2.21
C VAL A 39 0.99 6.78 1.70
N SER A 40 2.08 7.44 2.11
CA SER A 40 3.45 7.02 1.77
C SER A 40 3.70 5.57 2.18
N THR A 41 4.47 4.86 1.40
CA THR A 41 4.89 3.48 1.72
C THR A 41 6.12 3.41 2.61
N GLY A 42 6.75 4.56 2.92
CA GLY A 42 8.05 4.63 3.55
C GLY A 42 9.23 4.34 2.59
N SER A 43 8.93 3.95 1.35
CA SER A 43 9.89 3.78 0.26
C SER A 43 9.67 4.84 -0.81
N LEU A 44 10.64 5.72 -1.00
CA LEU A 44 10.58 6.76 -2.03
C LEU A 44 10.36 6.17 -3.42
N GLY A 45 11.09 5.10 -3.73
CA GLY A 45 10.97 4.44 -5.03
C GLY A 45 9.63 3.81 -5.29
N LEU A 46 9.01 3.23 -4.25
CA LEU A 46 7.68 2.64 -4.39
C LEU A 46 6.60 3.72 -4.51
N ASP A 47 6.70 4.81 -3.77
CA ASP A 47 5.80 5.96 -3.89
C ASP A 47 5.83 6.56 -5.30
N LEU A 48 7.02 6.69 -5.89
CA LEU A 48 7.22 7.10 -7.28
C LEU A 48 6.64 6.08 -8.28
N ALA A 49 6.83 4.79 -8.02
CA ALA A 49 6.31 3.72 -8.88
C ALA A 49 4.77 3.64 -8.87
N LEU A 50 4.14 3.96 -7.74
CA LEU A 50 2.69 4.04 -7.59
C LEU A 50 2.07 5.23 -8.34
N GLY A 51 2.84 6.29 -8.58
CA GLY A 51 2.47 7.42 -9.43
C GLY A 51 1.51 8.43 -8.80
N VAL A 52 1.06 8.18 -7.57
CA VAL A 52 0.22 9.08 -6.77
C VAL A 52 0.86 9.40 -5.40
N GLY A 53 2.16 9.08 -5.24
CA GLY A 53 2.91 9.37 -4.03
C GLY A 53 2.74 8.38 -2.89
N GLY A 54 2.11 7.24 -3.13
CA GLY A 54 1.90 6.21 -2.12
C GLY A 54 0.71 5.29 -2.40
N ILE A 55 0.22 4.64 -1.36
CA ILE A 55 -0.98 3.80 -1.40
C ILE A 55 -2.22 4.70 -1.48
N PRO A 56 -3.07 4.59 -2.52
CA PRO A 56 -4.25 5.44 -2.67
C PRO A 56 -5.26 5.18 -1.56
N LYS A 57 -5.77 6.26 -0.92
CA LYS A 57 -6.82 6.18 0.10
C LYS A 57 -8.15 5.69 -0.47
N GLY A 58 -8.98 5.11 0.39
CA GLY A 58 -10.31 4.66 0.02
C GLY A 58 -10.32 3.48 -0.97
N ARG A 59 -9.28 2.64 -0.97
CA ARG A 59 -9.09 1.55 -1.92
C ARG A 59 -8.73 0.23 -1.25
N ILE A 60 -9.01 -0.87 -1.96
CA ILE A 60 -8.53 -2.20 -1.61
C ILE A 60 -7.20 -2.42 -2.33
N ILE A 61 -6.19 -2.85 -1.58
CA ILE A 61 -4.83 -3.10 -2.05
C ILE A 61 -4.48 -4.57 -1.76
N GLU A 62 -3.77 -5.24 -2.65
CA GLU A 62 -3.18 -6.54 -2.39
C GLU A 62 -1.65 -6.45 -2.46
N ILE A 63 -0.98 -6.86 -1.37
CA ILE A 63 0.48 -6.99 -1.30
C ILE A 63 0.78 -8.48 -1.17
N TYR A 64 1.46 -9.07 -2.16
CA TYR A 64 1.70 -10.49 -2.19
C TYR A 64 3.14 -10.82 -2.59
N GLY A 65 3.57 -12.02 -2.24
CA GLY A 65 4.92 -12.50 -2.54
C GLY A 65 5.26 -13.76 -1.75
N PRO A 66 6.46 -14.33 -1.97
CA PRO A 66 6.96 -15.44 -1.20
C PRO A 66 7.07 -15.12 0.29
N GLU A 67 7.22 -16.13 1.12
CA GLU A 67 7.57 -15.97 2.52
C GLU A 67 8.89 -15.19 2.67
N SER A 68 9.03 -14.43 3.75
CA SER A 68 10.24 -13.63 4.06
C SER A 68 10.64 -12.63 2.96
N SER A 69 9.72 -12.22 2.09
CA SER A 69 9.97 -11.21 1.05
C SER A 69 9.88 -9.76 1.53
N GLY A 70 9.43 -9.52 2.78
CA GLY A 70 9.29 -8.19 3.37
C GLY A 70 7.89 -7.60 3.29
N LYS A 71 6.83 -8.40 3.04
CA LYS A 71 5.44 -7.92 2.94
C LYS A 71 4.96 -7.25 4.23
N THR A 72 5.07 -7.94 5.36
CA THR A 72 4.66 -7.42 6.67
C THR A 72 5.50 -6.19 7.05
N THR A 73 6.81 -6.21 6.81
CA THR A 73 7.69 -5.04 7.02
C THR A 73 7.21 -3.83 6.23
N LEU A 74 6.90 -4.01 4.94
CA LEU A 74 6.39 -2.93 4.09
C LEU A 74 5.04 -2.38 4.61
N THR A 75 4.13 -3.25 5.05
CA THR A 75 2.83 -2.81 5.58
C THR A 75 2.96 -2.10 6.93
N LEU A 76 3.91 -2.50 7.77
CA LEU A 76 4.20 -1.78 9.02
C LEU A 76 4.78 -0.38 8.76
N HIS A 77 5.62 -0.21 7.74
CA HIS A 77 6.04 1.13 7.31
C HIS A 77 4.86 1.98 6.81
N ILE A 78 3.93 1.40 6.02
CA ILE A 78 2.73 2.11 5.57
C ILE A 78 1.87 2.54 6.78
N ILE A 79 1.74 1.69 7.81
CA ILE A 79 1.05 2.06 9.06
C ILE A 79 1.77 3.22 9.74
N ALA A 80 3.09 3.14 9.90
CA ALA A 80 3.88 4.20 10.54
C ALA A 80 3.73 5.54 9.80
N GLU A 81 3.78 5.54 8.46
CA GLU A 81 3.59 6.75 7.65
C GLU A 81 2.14 7.28 7.74
N CYS A 82 1.14 6.40 7.80
CA CYS A 82 -0.26 6.78 8.02
C CYS A 82 -0.45 7.46 9.38
N GLN A 83 0.12 6.89 10.44
CA GLN A 83 0.05 7.45 11.80
C GLN A 83 0.80 8.79 11.91
N LYS A 84 1.98 8.92 11.27
CA LYS A 84 2.72 10.20 11.19
C LYS A 84 1.91 11.31 10.50
N ALA A 85 1.05 10.95 9.55
CA ALA A 85 0.13 11.87 8.90
C ALA A 85 -1.17 12.12 9.71
N GLY A 86 -1.25 11.63 10.95
CA GLY A 86 -2.43 11.78 11.83
C GLY A 86 -3.53 10.75 11.59
N GLY A 87 -3.31 9.74 10.73
CA GLY A 87 -4.30 8.71 10.43
C GLY A 87 -4.39 7.64 11.52
N THR A 88 -5.59 7.08 11.68
CA THR A 88 -5.87 5.98 12.60
C THR A 88 -5.76 4.63 11.89
N CYS A 89 -5.02 3.69 12.47
CA CYS A 89 -4.70 2.42 11.85
C CYS A 89 -5.20 1.21 12.65
N ALA A 90 -5.56 0.14 11.93
CA ALA A 90 -5.88 -1.16 12.52
C ALA A 90 -5.12 -2.29 11.83
N PHE A 91 -4.74 -3.30 12.59
CA PHE A 91 -4.06 -4.51 12.13
C PHE A 91 -4.87 -5.75 12.53
N VAL A 92 -5.33 -6.51 11.55
CA VAL A 92 -6.03 -7.78 11.75
C VAL A 92 -5.02 -8.90 11.53
N ASP A 93 -4.50 -9.42 12.64
CA ASP A 93 -3.45 -10.43 12.70
C ASP A 93 -4.07 -11.84 12.69
N ALA A 94 -4.39 -12.35 11.51
CA ALA A 94 -4.92 -13.71 11.36
C ALA A 94 -3.84 -14.80 11.44
N GLU A 95 -2.56 -14.45 11.35
CA GLU A 95 -1.44 -15.38 11.52
C GLU A 95 -0.96 -15.45 12.98
N HIS A 96 -1.43 -14.56 13.88
CA HIS A 96 -1.01 -14.44 15.28
C HIS A 96 0.51 -14.24 15.42
N ALA A 97 1.11 -13.48 14.53
CA ALA A 97 2.57 -13.36 14.38
C ALA A 97 3.08 -11.91 14.49
N LEU A 98 2.24 -10.93 14.83
CA LEU A 98 2.64 -9.54 14.98
C LEU A 98 3.58 -9.36 16.17
N ASP A 99 4.80 -8.92 15.89
CA ASP A 99 5.79 -8.51 16.91
C ASP A 99 5.68 -7.00 17.14
N GLY A 100 5.15 -6.61 18.30
CA GLY A 100 5.00 -5.20 18.69
C GLY A 100 6.33 -4.47 18.82
N LYS A 101 7.40 -5.14 19.27
CA LYS A 101 8.74 -4.53 19.36
C LYS A 101 9.30 -4.25 17.97
N TYR A 102 9.14 -5.19 17.05
CA TYR A 102 9.55 -4.98 15.66
C TYR A 102 8.74 -3.85 15.01
N ALA A 103 7.41 -3.82 15.20
CA ALA A 103 6.57 -2.74 14.71
C ALA A 103 7.03 -1.37 15.25
N SER A 104 7.31 -1.26 16.55
CA SER A 104 7.85 -0.03 17.16
C SER A 104 9.19 0.38 16.56
N ASN A 105 10.10 -0.56 16.30
CA ASN A 105 11.38 -0.27 15.66
C ASN A 105 11.23 0.30 14.25
N LEU A 106 10.14 -0.05 13.54
CA LEU A 106 9.80 0.48 12.23
C LEU A 106 9.06 1.83 12.27
N GLY A 107 8.86 2.38 13.47
CA GLY A 107 8.23 3.68 13.67
C GLY A 107 6.72 3.63 13.86
N VAL A 108 6.13 2.44 14.05
CA VAL A 108 4.71 2.30 14.38
C VAL A 108 4.48 2.77 15.82
N ASP A 109 3.52 3.66 16.01
CA ASP A 109 2.98 3.99 17.33
C ASP A 109 2.08 2.84 17.79
N THR A 110 2.66 1.94 18.58
CA THR A 110 1.99 0.73 19.05
C THR A 110 0.91 1.02 20.09
N ASP A 111 0.98 2.14 20.79
CA ASP A 111 -0.02 2.53 21.80
C ASP A 111 -1.33 2.98 21.12
N ASN A 112 -1.25 3.45 19.88
CA ASN A 112 -2.38 3.91 19.09
C ASN A 112 -2.71 2.99 17.89
N LEU A 113 -2.16 1.78 17.84
CA LEU A 113 -2.51 0.78 16.82
C LEU A 113 -3.59 -0.17 17.36
N TYR A 114 -4.75 -0.21 16.69
CA TYR A 114 -5.80 -1.19 17.02
C TYR A 114 -5.43 -2.56 16.45
N VAL A 115 -5.33 -3.58 17.30
CA VAL A 115 -4.97 -4.95 16.87
C VAL A 115 -6.12 -5.90 17.18
N SER A 116 -6.47 -6.75 16.21
CA SER A 116 -7.43 -7.85 16.37
C SER A 116 -6.80 -9.17 15.93
N GLN A 117 -7.04 -10.22 16.70
CA GLN A 117 -6.58 -11.58 16.41
C GLN A 117 -7.79 -12.51 16.30
N PRO A 118 -8.43 -12.59 15.12
CA PRO A 118 -9.64 -13.39 14.92
C PRO A 118 -9.35 -14.89 14.86
N ASP A 119 -10.30 -15.70 15.30
CA ASP A 119 -10.18 -17.17 15.31
C ASP A 119 -10.48 -17.79 13.93
N PHE A 120 -11.25 -17.09 13.07
CA PHE A 120 -11.67 -17.59 11.76
C PHE A 120 -11.93 -16.45 10.76
N GLY A 121 -11.98 -16.79 9.49
CA GLY A 121 -12.03 -15.82 8.39
C GLY A 121 -13.27 -14.94 8.36
N GLU A 122 -14.45 -15.48 8.70
CA GLU A 122 -15.70 -14.71 8.77
C GLU A 122 -15.59 -13.61 9.83
N GLN A 123 -15.08 -13.94 11.04
CA GLN A 123 -14.86 -12.97 12.11
C GLN A 123 -13.89 -11.87 11.69
N ALA A 124 -12.75 -12.25 11.08
CA ALA A 124 -11.78 -11.30 10.58
C ALA A 124 -12.42 -10.28 9.61
N LEU A 125 -13.15 -10.77 8.61
CA LEU A 125 -13.74 -9.94 7.57
C LEU A 125 -14.93 -9.09 8.07
N GLU A 126 -15.67 -9.57 9.08
CA GLU A 126 -16.70 -8.78 9.75
C GLU A 126 -16.09 -7.65 10.59
N ILE A 127 -14.97 -7.89 11.28
CA ILE A 127 -14.23 -6.86 11.99
C ILE A 127 -13.75 -5.80 11.01
N VAL A 128 -13.15 -6.19 9.87
CA VAL A 128 -12.72 -5.25 8.82
C VAL A 128 -13.89 -4.44 8.29
N GLU A 129 -15.05 -5.07 8.02
CA GLU A 129 -16.25 -4.39 7.54
C GLU A 129 -16.75 -3.36 8.57
N ASN A 130 -16.81 -3.72 9.84
CA ASN A 130 -17.28 -2.83 10.91
C ASN A 130 -16.34 -1.65 11.13
N LEU A 131 -15.03 -1.88 11.16
CA LEU A 131 -14.01 -0.83 11.26
C LEU A 131 -14.11 0.13 10.07
N ALA A 132 -14.19 -0.38 8.84
CA ALA A 132 -14.34 0.46 7.66
C ALA A 132 -15.65 1.26 7.65
N ARG A 133 -16.78 0.67 8.12
CA ARG A 133 -18.07 1.36 8.21
C ARG A 133 -18.09 2.48 9.22
N SER A 134 -17.25 2.43 10.24
CA SER A 134 -17.19 3.48 11.26
C SER A 134 -16.76 4.83 10.70
N GLY A 135 -15.97 4.82 9.61
CA GLY A 135 -15.37 6.02 9.02
C GLY A 135 -14.27 6.66 9.89
N ALA A 136 -13.90 6.00 11.01
CA ALA A 136 -12.89 6.49 11.95
C ALA A 136 -11.50 5.85 11.74
N ILE A 137 -11.38 4.89 10.83
CA ILE A 137 -10.13 4.19 10.54
C ILE A 137 -9.69 4.51 9.11
N ASP A 138 -8.49 5.06 8.97
CA ASP A 138 -7.91 5.42 7.67
C ASP A 138 -7.29 4.23 6.95
N LEU A 139 -6.64 3.33 7.71
CA LEU A 139 -5.92 2.19 7.18
C LEU A 139 -6.17 0.92 7.99
N ILE A 140 -6.57 -0.15 7.31
CA ILE A 140 -6.70 -1.50 7.89
C ILE A 140 -5.76 -2.44 7.13
N VAL A 141 -4.91 -3.15 7.86
CA VAL A 141 -4.06 -4.24 7.31
C VAL A 141 -4.60 -5.58 7.76
N VAL A 142 -4.72 -6.54 6.85
CA VAL A 142 -5.09 -7.94 7.13
C VAL A 142 -3.91 -8.85 6.78
N ASP A 143 -3.30 -9.46 7.77
CA ASP A 143 -2.16 -10.39 7.61
C ASP A 143 -2.52 -11.78 8.12
N SER A 144 -2.72 -12.75 7.28
CA SER A 144 -2.79 -12.72 5.83
C SER A 144 -4.05 -13.40 5.31
N VAL A 145 -4.39 -13.18 4.02
CA VAL A 145 -5.51 -13.89 3.36
C VAL A 145 -5.36 -15.40 3.47
N ALA A 146 -4.12 -15.92 3.46
CA ALA A 146 -3.85 -17.35 3.57
C ALA A 146 -4.34 -17.95 4.91
N ALA A 147 -4.39 -17.16 5.97
CA ALA A 147 -4.82 -17.58 7.31
C ALA A 147 -6.33 -17.37 7.56
N LEU A 148 -7.07 -16.75 6.62
CA LEU A 148 -8.51 -16.57 6.73
C LEU A 148 -9.24 -17.89 6.46
N THR A 149 -9.15 -18.82 7.40
CA THR A 149 -9.80 -20.14 7.32
C THR A 149 -11.29 -19.98 7.62
N PRO A 150 -12.20 -20.49 6.78
CA PRO A 150 -13.63 -20.49 7.05
C PRO A 150 -13.97 -21.26 8.34
N LYS A 151 -14.93 -20.74 9.12
CA LYS A 151 -15.37 -21.37 10.38
C LYS A 151 -15.75 -22.83 10.21
N SER A 152 -16.47 -23.15 9.15
CA SER A 152 -16.89 -24.52 8.84
C SER A 152 -15.72 -25.47 8.51
N GLU A 153 -14.57 -24.94 8.10
CA GLU A 153 -13.35 -25.73 7.89
C GLU A 153 -12.66 -26.02 9.23
N ILE A 154 -12.71 -25.08 10.17
CA ILE A 154 -12.14 -25.25 11.53
C ILE A 154 -12.97 -26.22 12.36
N GLU A 155 -14.31 -26.18 12.22
CA GLU A 155 -15.25 -27.04 12.95
C GLU A 155 -15.42 -28.43 12.31
N GLY A 156 -14.91 -28.66 11.09
CA GLY A 156 -14.97 -29.94 10.39
C GLY A 156 -13.92 -30.95 10.89
N ASP A 157 -14.11 -32.19 10.51
CA ASP A 157 -13.18 -33.27 10.84
C ASP A 157 -11.92 -33.23 9.99
N MET A 158 -10.80 -33.70 10.54
CA MET A 158 -9.54 -33.81 9.81
C MET A 158 -9.70 -34.74 8.60
N GLY A 159 -9.50 -34.18 7.41
CA GLY A 159 -9.64 -34.90 6.14
C GLY A 159 -10.87 -34.54 5.33
N ASP A 160 -11.77 -33.71 5.87
CA ASP A 160 -12.91 -33.18 5.14
C ASP A 160 -12.49 -32.31 3.95
N GLN A 161 -13.24 -32.39 2.86
CA GLN A 161 -12.96 -31.63 1.66
C GLN A 161 -13.69 -30.28 1.69
N HIS A 162 -12.95 -29.19 1.90
CA HIS A 162 -13.49 -27.82 1.97
C HIS A 162 -13.16 -26.99 0.72
N VAL A 163 -13.25 -27.61 -0.47
CA VAL A 163 -12.86 -26.96 -1.73
C VAL A 163 -13.63 -25.67 -2.00
N GLY A 164 -12.89 -24.57 -2.11
CA GLY A 164 -13.41 -23.27 -2.54
C GLY A 164 -14.17 -22.46 -1.49
N LEU A 165 -14.27 -22.88 -0.24
CA LEU A 165 -14.95 -22.14 0.81
C LEU A 165 -14.29 -20.79 1.07
N GLN A 166 -12.96 -20.74 1.21
CA GLN A 166 -12.21 -19.50 1.36
C GLN A 166 -12.42 -18.54 0.19
N ALA A 167 -12.46 -19.06 -1.06
CA ALA A 167 -12.70 -18.22 -2.24
C ALA A 167 -14.13 -17.62 -2.26
N ARG A 168 -15.12 -18.37 -1.76
CA ARG A 168 -16.50 -17.88 -1.61
C ARG A 168 -16.59 -16.79 -0.53
N LEU A 169 -15.96 -17.04 0.63
CA LEU A 169 -15.88 -16.09 1.73
C LEU A 169 -15.26 -14.77 1.27
N MET A 170 -14.08 -14.82 0.62
CA MET A 170 -13.42 -13.65 0.07
C MET A 170 -14.28 -12.92 -0.98
N SER A 171 -14.96 -13.67 -1.87
CA SER A 171 -15.84 -13.06 -2.87
C SER A 171 -17.02 -12.33 -2.25
N GLN A 172 -17.61 -12.87 -1.18
CA GLN A 172 -18.71 -12.24 -0.47
C GLN A 172 -18.26 -10.99 0.29
N ALA A 173 -17.17 -11.08 1.04
CA ALA A 173 -16.61 -9.98 1.81
C ALA A 173 -16.20 -8.81 0.92
N LEU A 174 -15.44 -9.07 -0.15
CA LEU A 174 -14.96 -8.02 -1.06
C LEU A 174 -16.09 -7.28 -1.78
N ARG A 175 -17.22 -7.96 -2.08
CA ARG A 175 -18.43 -7.30 -2.61
C ARG A 175 -18.99 -6.28 -1.65
N LYS A 176 -19.02 -6.58 -0.34
CA LYS A 176 -19.50 -5.65 0.69
C LYS A 176 -18.48 -4.54 0.93
N LEU A 177 -17.20 -4.90 1.08
CA LEU A 177 -16.12 -3.97 1.40
C LEU A 177 -15.91 -2.92 0.32
N ALA A 178 -15.99 -3.27 -0.96
CA ALA A 178 -15.63 -2.35 -2.06
C ALA A 178 -16.42 -1.03 -2.03
N GLY A 179 -17.71 -1.08 -1.71
CA GLY A 179 -18.55 0.12 -1.60
C GLY A 179 -18.30 0.91 -0.32
N VAL A 180 -18.06 0.21 0.79
CA VAL A 180 -17.83 0.81 2.10
C VAL A 180 -16.48 1.53 2.14
N VAL A 181 -15.43 0.86 1.71
CA VAL A 181 -14.05 1.35 1.65
C VAL A 181 -13.97 2.67 0.88
N HIS A 182 -14.59 2.73 -0.30
CA HIS A 182 -14.60 3.96 -1.11
C HIS A 182 -15.41 5.07 -0.44
N LYS A 183 -16.61 4.76 0.09
CA LYS A 183 -17.51 5.76 0.69
C LYS A 183 -16.93 6.38 1.97
N MET A 184 -16.22 5.56 2.77
CA MET A 184 -15.67 5.98 4.05
C MET A 184 -14.22 6.43 3.96
N ASN A 185 -13.64 6.46 2.76
CA ASN A 185 -12.23 6.78 2.49
C ASN A 185 -11.23 5.93 3.30
N THR A 186 -11.64 4.74 3.74
CA THR A 186 -10.80 3.77 4.46
C THR A 186 -10.00 2.94 3.48
N THR A 187 -8.70 2.79 3.69
CA THR A 187 -7.85 1.90 2.87
C THR A 187 -7.74 0.53 3.52
N VAL A 188 -7.91 -0.55 2.74
CA VAL A 188 -7.73 -1.91 3.23
C VAL A 188 -6.63 -2.61 2.45
N ILE A 189 -5.57 -3.00 3.15
CA ILE A 189 -4.46 -3.77 2.59
C ILE A 189 -4.61 -5.23 2.99
N PHE A 190 -4.69 -6.11 2.00
CA PHE A 190 -4.62 -7.56 2.19
C PHE A 190 -3.22 -8.06 1.86
N ILE A 191 -2.52 -8.60 2.84
CA ILE A 191 -1.30 -9.37 2.62
C ILE A 191 -1.68 -10.76 2.14
N ASN A 192 -0.99 -11.26 1.11
CA ASN A 192 -1.29 -12.56 0.52
C ASN A 192 -0.03 -13.37 0.24
N GLN A 193 -0.17 -14.67 0.23
CA GLN A 193 0.89 -15.63 -0.06
C GLN A 193 0.73 -16.18 -1.47
N ILE A 194 1.86 -16.61 -2.06
CA ILE A 194 1.91 -17.29 -3.34
C ILE A 194 1.77 -18.80 -3.12
N ARG A 195 1.02 -19.44 -4.00
CA ARG A 195 0.91 -20.91 -4.11
C ARG A 195 1.20 -21.32 -5.54
N MET A 196 1.79 -22.50 -5.69
CA MET A 196 1.97 -23.12 -7.00
C MET A 196 0.66 -23.77 -7.46
N LYS A 197 0.28 -23.53 -8.71
CA LYS A 197 -0.88 -24.20 -9.32
C LYS A 197 -0.54 -25.66 -9.59
N ILE A 198 -1.33 -26.58 -9.05
CA ILE A 198 -1.21 -28.01 -9.35
C ILE A 198 -1.59 -28.22 -10.82
N GLY A 199 -0.74 -28.90 -11.60
CA GLY A 199 -1.02 -29.25 -13.00
C GLY A 199 -0.73 -28.15 -14.03
N ALA A 200 -0.09 -27.05 -13.67
CA ALA A 200 0.36 -26.04 -14.63
C ALA A 200 1.61 -26.52 -15.39
N MET A 201 1.48 -27.61 -16.14
CA MET A 201 2.47 -28.00 -17.17
C MET A 201 2.09 -27.31 -18.46
N GLY A 202 2.74 -26.19 -18.81
CA GLY A 202 2.51 -25.49 -20.06
C GLY A 202 2.52 -23.97 -19.93
N TYR A 203 1.96 -23.29 -20.89
CA TYR A 203 1.95 -21.83 -21.02
C TYR A 203 1.23 -21.12 -19.85
N GLY A 204 1.95 -20.27 -19.10
CA GLY A 204 1.40 -19.42 -18.05
C GLY A 204 2.27 -19.35 -16.80
N THR A 205 2.02 -18.36 -15.94
CA THR A 205 2.67 -18.28 -14.62
C THR A 205 2.12 -19.38 -13.72
N PRO A 206 2.97 -20.30 -13.21
CA PRO A 206 2.54 -21.38 -12.34
C PRO A 206 2.06 -20.89 -10.97
N GLU A 207 2.32 -19.63 -10.64
CA GLU A 207 2.01 -19.01 -9.35
C GLU A 207 0.59 -18.42 -9.31
N THR A 208 -0.05 -18.53 -8.16
CA THR A 208 -1.33 -17.88 -7.85
C THR A 208 -1.36 -17.45 -6.39
N THR A 209 -2.18 -16.46 -6.06
CA THR A 209 -2.43 -16.06 -4.67
C THR A 209 -3.57 -16.87 -4.06
N THR A 210 -3.63 -16.98 -2.72
CA THR A 210 -4.68 -17.66 -1.97
C THR A 210 -6.00 -16.86 -1.99
N GLY A 211 -7.12 -17.46 -1.54
CA GLY A 211 -8.42 -16.78 -1.47
C GLY A 211 -9.13 -16.61 -2.83
N GLY A 212 -8.70 -17.33 -3.87
CA GLY A 212 -9.32 -17.32 -5.20
C GLY A 212 -8.99 -16.08 -6.03
N ASN A 213 -9.90 -15.73 -6.97
CA ASN A 213 -9.65 -14.66 -7.92
C ASN A 213 -10.30 -13.31 -7.53
N ALA A 214 -11.18 -13.28 -6.52
CA ALA A 214 -11.96 -12.09 -6.21
C ALA A 214 -11.07 -10.88 -5.89
N LEU A 215 -10.05 -11.06 -5.05
CA LEU A 215 -9.14 -9.98 -4.66
C LEU A 215 -8.40 -9.39 -5.87
N LYS A 216 -8.04 -10.21 -6.86
CA LYS A 216 -7.40 -9.74 -8.11
C LYS A 216 -8.28 -8.75 -8.89
N PHE A 217 -9.61 -8.89 -8.80
CA PHE A 217 -10.55 -7.98 -9.46
C PHE A 217 -10.85 -6.74 -8.61
N TYR A 218 -11.09 -6.93 -7.30
CA TYR A 218 -11.47 -5.85 -6.40
C TYR A 218 -10.33 -4.91 -6.05
N ALA A 219 -9.10 -5.42 -5.90
CA ALA A 219 -7.94 -4.58 -5.61
C ALA A 219 -7.72 -3.52 -6.70
N SER A 220 -7.52 -2.28 -6.26
CA SER A 220 -7.14 -1.15 -7.13
C SER A 220 -5.65 -1.16 -7.45
N VAL A 221 -4.82 -1.57 -6.50
CA VAL A 221 -3.38 -1.75 -6.63
C VAL A 221 -3.01 -3.16 -6.20
N ARG A 222 -2.08 -3.79 -6.93
CA ARG A 222 -1.49 -5.09 -6.57
C ARG A 222 0.03 -4.99 -6.66
N LEU A 223 0.70 -5.34 -5.58
CA LEU A 223 2.15 -5.29 -5.43
C LEU A 223 2.72 -6.70 -5.28
N ASP A 224 3.63 -7.08 -6.18
CA ASP A 224 4.41 -8.32 -6.10
C ASP A 224 5.75 -8.01 -5.45
N VAL A 225 5.96 -8.50 -4.22
CA VAL A 225 7.14 -8.24 -3.39
C VAL A 225 8.07 -9.43 -3.42
N ARG A 226 9.30 -9.23 -3.87
CA ARG A 226 10.31 -10.29 -4.04
C ARG A 226 11.64 -9.89 -3.42
N LYS A 227 12.22 -10.77 -2.61
CA LYS A 227 13.63 -10.70 -2.25
C LYS A 227 14.47 -11.09 -3.46
N ILE A 228 15.42 -10.24 -3.86
CA ILE A 228 16.31 -10.50 -5.01
C ILE A 228 17.76 -10.76 -4.61
N ALA A 229 18.19 -10.29 -3.44
CA ALA A 229 19.53 -10.55 -2.89
C ALA A 229 19.52 -10.47 -1.36
N THR A 230 20.50 -11.09 -0.72
CA THR A 230 20.80 -10.88 0.70
C THR A 230 21.97 -9.90 0.81
N LEU A 231 21.78 -8.86 1.60
CA LEU A 231 22.84 -7.90 1.94
C LEU A 231 23.69 -8.46 3.06
N LYS A 232 24.99 -8.36 2.92
CA LYS A 232 25.95 -8.87 3.90
C LYS A 232 26.96 -7.80 4.28
N GLN A 233 27.37 -7.82 5.52
CA GLN A 233 28.51 -7.07 6.06
C GLN A 233 29.39 -8.04 6.83
N ASN A 234 30.69 -8.12 6.47
CA ASN A 234 31.64 -9.09 7.05
C ASN A 234 31.10 -10.53 7.02
N ASP A 235 30.50 -10.96 5.89
CA ASP A 235 29.83 -12.25 5.68
C ASP A 235 28.55 -12.50 6.49
N GLU A 236 28.17 -11.62 7.41
CA GLU A 236 26.91 -11.71 8.15
C GLU A 236 25.77 -11.07 7.38
N PRO A 237 24.58 -11.73 7.29
CA PRO A 237 23.40 -11.14 6.68
C PRO A 237 22.86 -9.98 7.52
N ILE A 238 22.80 -8.78 6.94
CA ILE A 238 22.30 -7.56 7.59
C ILE A 238 20.97 -7.07 7.03
N GLY A 239 20.52 -7.62 5.89
CA GLY A 239 19.27 -7.20 5.24
C GLY A 239 19.05 -7.92 3.93
N ASN A 240 18.02 -7.49 3.22
CA ASN A 240 17.65 -8.01 1.91
C ASN A 240 17.43 -6.87 0.91
N ARG A 241 17.93 -7.03 -0.31
CA ARG A 241 17.50 -6.24 -1.45
C ARG A 241 16.15 -6.77 -1.91
N THR A 242 15.15 -5.90 -1.90
CA THR A 242 13.76 -6.23 -2.22
C THR A 242 13.34 -5.50 -3.50
N LYS A 243 12.62 -6.24 -4.34
CA LYS A 243 12.01 -5.73 -5.57
C LYS A 243 10.49 -5.76 -5.43
N VAL A 244 9.83 -4.64 -5.67
CA VAL A 244 8.38 -4.53 -5.69
C VAL A 244 7.93 -4.15 -7.08
N LYS A 245 7.09 -4.99 -7.69
CA LYS A 245 6.48 -4.72 -8.99
C LYS A 245 5.02 -4.32 -8.79
N VAL A 246 4.63 -3.19 -9.35
CA VAL A 246 3.24 -2.73 -9.41
C VAL A 246 2.53 -3.49 -10.54
N VAL A 247 1.92 -4.63 -10.22
CA VAL A 247 1.33 -5.55 -11.23
C VAL A 247 -0.02 -5.03 -11.73
N LYS A 248 -0.75 -4.33 -10.89
CA LYS A 248 -2.03 -3.68 -11.21
C LYS A 248 -2.07 -2.32 -10.54
N ASN A 249 -2.55 -1.33 -11.28
CA ASN A 249 -2.78 0.01 -10.76
C ASN A 249 -3.97 0.63 -11.51
N LYS A 250 -4.99 1.07 -10.79
CA LYS A 250 -6.17 1.74 -11.35
C LYS A 250 -6.09 3.28 -11.25
N VAL A 251 -5.06 3.80 -10.59
CA VAL A 251 -4.90 5.25 -10.34
C VAL A 251 -3.72 5.86 -11.11
N ALA A 252 -2.82 5.03 -11.64
CA ALA A 252 -1.69 5.45 -12.48
C ALA A 252 -1.26 4.30 -13.40
N PRO A 253 -0.34 4.51 -14.37
CA PRO A 253 0.17 3.45 -15.24
C PRO A 253 0.84 2.33 -14.43
N PRO A 254 0.43 1.04 -14.64
CA PRO A 254 1.01 -0.11 -13.94
C PRO A 254 2.38 -0.52 -14.48
N PHE A 255 2.93 -1.61 -13.94
CA PHE A 255 4.15 -2.33 -14.31
C PHE A 255 5.46 -1.63 -13.97
N LYS A 256 5.41 -0.50 -13.28
CA LYS A 256 6.60 0.11 -12.69
C LYS A 256 7.18 -0.79 -11.60
N VAL A 257 8.47 -0.62 -11.35
CA VAL A 257 9.24 -1.42 -10.39
C VAL A 257 10.00 -0.47 -9.47
N ALA A 258 9.99 -0.79 -8.18
CA ALA A 258 10.86 -0.20 -7.19
C ALA A 258 11.80 -1.26 -6.60
N GLU A 259 13.04 -0.89 -6.32
CA GLU A 259 14.02 -1.74 -5.67
C GLU A 259 14.66 -0.97 -4.51
N PHE A 260 14.61 -1.54 -3.32
CA PHE A 260 15.15 -0.94 -2.10
C PHE A 260 15.67 -1.99 -1.15
N ASP A 261 16.45 -1.55 -0.18
CA ASP A 261 17.02 -2.39 0.85
C ASP A 261 16.11 -2.42 2.08
N ILE A 262 15.81 -3.62 2.59
CA ILE A 262 15.18 -3.85 3.91
C ILE A 262 16.27 -4.35 4.86
N MET A 263 16.62 -3.54 5.84
CA MET A 263 17.60 -3.87 6.88
C MET A 263 16.92 -4.63 8.01
N PHE A 264 17.60 -5.64 8.56
CA PHE A 264 17.04 -6.40 9.67
C PHE A 264 16.97 -5.55 10.94
N GLY A 265 15.77 -5.50 11.54
CA GLY A 265 15.50 -4.70 12.74
C GLY A 265 15.23 -3.20 12.49
N GLU A 266 15.59 -2.66 11.32
CA GLU A 266 15.41 -1.23 10.96
C GLU A 266 14.39 -0.99 9.85
N GLY A 267 14.11 -2.01 9.01
CA GLY A 267 13.16 -1.89 7.89
C GLY A 267 13.75 -1.27 6.63
N VAL A 268 12.94 -0.51 5.89
CA VAL A 268 13.33 0.12 4.63
C VAL A 268 14.43 1.16 4.85
N SER A 269 15.53 1.04 4.09
CA SER A 269 16.66 1.98 4.14
C SER A 269 16.32 3.25 3.34
N HIS A 270 15.64 4.18 3.98
CA HIS A 270 15.18 5.44 3.36
C HIS A 270 16.35 6.25 2.81
N GLU A 271 17.42 6.45 3.60
CA GLU A 271 18.61 7.20 3.17
C GLU A 271 19.33 6.49 2.01
N GLY A 272 19.26 5.16 1.98
CA GLY A 272 19.79 4.38 0.87
C GLY A 272 19.09 4.67 -0.45
N GLU A 273 17.76 4.83 -0.42
CA GLU A 273 16.97 5.21 -1.59
C GLU A 273 17.23 6.67 -2.01
N ILE A 274 17.34 7.59 -1.04
CA ILE A 274 17.67 9.00 -1.32
C ILE A 274 18.97 9.10 -2.12
N ILE A 275 19.99 8.33 -1.72
CA ILE A 275 21.28 8.31 -2.44
C ILE A 275 21.13 7.69 -3.82
N ASP A 276 20.46 6.52 -3.92
CA ASP A 276 20.31 5.80 -5.19
C ASP A 276 19.53 6.65 -6.23
N TYR A 277 18.38 7.23 -5.83
CA TYR A 277 17.60 8.11 -6.70
C TYR A 277 18.28 9.45 -6.96
N GLY A 278 18.91 10.04 -5.92
CA GLY A 278 19.67 11.28 -6.07
C GLY A 278 20.77 11.16 -7.12
N VAL A 279 21.53 10.06 -7.08
CA VAL A 279 22.57 9.79 -8.10
C VAL A 279 21.96 9.50 -9.47
N SER A 280 20.87 8.73 -9.54
CA SER A 280 20.24 8.39 -10.84
C SER A 280 19.63 9.58 -11.57
N LEU A 281 19.32 10.65 -10.84
CA LEU A 281 18.72 11.89 -11.35
C LEU A 281 19.72 13.05 -11.40
N ASP A 282 21.01 12.79 -11.20
CA ASP A 282 22.09 13.80 -11.18
C ASP A 282 21.84 14.93 -10.15
N ILE A 283 21.12 14.63 -9.06
CA ILE A 283 20.87 15.53 -7.93
C ILE A 283 21.98 15.37 -6.88
N VAL A 284 22.43 14.13 -6.67
CA VAL A 284 23.58 13.79 -5.84
C VAL A 284 24.75 13.42 -6.75
N ASP A 285 25.84 14.12 -6.62
CA ASP A 285 27.07 13.87 -7.36
C ASP A 285 27.79 12.64 -6.81
N LYS A 286 28.25 11.77 -7.71
CA LYS A 286 29.10 10.62 -7.37
C LYS A 286 30.43 10.72 -8.09
N SER A 287 31.51 10.94 -7.37
CA SER A 287 32.88 10.95 -7.91
C SER A 287 33.71 9.84 -7.27
N GLY A 288 33.93 8.77 -8.01
CA GLY A 288 34.57 7.56 -7.48
C GLY A 288 33.76 6.96 -6.32
N ALA A 289 34.34 6.93 -5.13
CA ALA A 289 33.68 6.48 -3.88
C ALA A 289 32.98 7.61 -3.11
N TRP A 290 33.12 8.85 -3.52
CA TRP A 290 32.57 10.00 -2.80
C TRP A 290 31.19 10.39 -3.32
N PHE A 291 30.30 10.73 -2.38
CA PHE A 291 29.00 11.29 -2.65
C PHE A 291 28.94 12.73 -2.14
N SER A 292 28.33 13.64 -2.92
CA SER A 292 28.15 15.06 -2.55
C SER A 292 26.81 15.58 -3.02
N TYR A 293 26.29 16.55 -2.31
CA TYR A 293 25.09 17.27 -2.66
C TYR A 293 25.40 18.79 -2.61
N LYS A 294 25.31 19.46 -3.75
CA LYS A 294 25.80 20.84 -3.91
C LYS A 294 27.27 20.92 -3.44
N GLU A 295 27.57 21.79 -2.47
CA GLU A 295 28.91 21.96 -1.89
C GLU A 295 29.19 21.02 -0.70
N THR A 296 28.18 20.26 -0.24
CA THR A 296 28.28 19.41 0.97
C THR A 296 28.72 18.00 0.60
N LYS A 297 29.80 17.51 1.22
CA LYS A 297 30.25 16.12 1.13
C LYS A 297 29.36 15.25 2.03
N LEU A 298 28.62 14.29 1.44
CA LEU A 298 27.79 13.37 2.21
C LEU A 298 28.64 12.23 2.83
N GLY A 299 29.68 11.76 2.13
CA GLY A 299 30.56 10.73 2.67
C GLY A 299 31.33 9.94 1.60
N GLN A 300 32.30 9.15 2.06
CA GLN A 300 32.98 8.17 1.26
C GLN A 300 32.31 6.80 1.39
N GLY A 301 31.72 6.31 0.31
CA GLY A 301 30.91 5.09 0.27
C GLY A 301 29.47 5.34 0.69
N LYS A 302 28.59 4.42 0.26
CA LYS A 302 27.14 4.54 0.47
C LYS A 302 26.76 4.52 1.95
N GLU A 303 27.41 3.67 2.76
CA GLU A 303 27.07 3.53 4.19
C GLU A 303 27.40 4.80 5.00
N ASN A 304 28.56 5.44 4.74
CA ASN A 304 28.89 6.71 5.40
C ASN A 304 27.93 7.83 4.97
N SER A 305 27.50 7.83 3.70
CA SER A 305 26.54 8.82 3.21
C SER A 305 25.15 8.60 3.80
N LYS A 306 24.73 7.35 4.02
CA LYS A 306 23.48 7.03 4.76
C LYS A 306 23.55 7.53 6.21
N ALA A 307 24.65 7.27 6.90
CA ALA A 307 24.85 7.75 8.27
C ALA A 307 24.78 9.28 8.34
N PHE A 308 25.43 9.97 7.41
CA PHE A 308 25.40 11.42 7.32
C PHE A 308 23.96 11.93 7.12
N LEU A 309 23.16 11.33 6.21
CA LEU A 309 21.78 11.76 5.97
C LEU A 309 20.85 11.47 7.17
N LYS A 310 21.12 10.43 7.97
CA LYS A 310 20.42 10.18 9.24
C LYS A 310 20.67 11.29 10.27
N GLU A 311 21.91 11.82 10.32
CA GLU A 311 22.31 12.91 11.22
C GLU A 311 21.88 14.30 10.72
N HIS A 312 21.59 14.42 9.40
CA HIS A 312 21.20 15.66 8.73
C HIS A 312 19.87 15.53 7.98
N PRO A 313 18.72 15.40 8.70
CA PRO A 313 17.41 15.20 8.10
C PRO A 313 16.94 16.37 7.22
N GLU A 314 17.45 17.58 7.47
CA GLU A 314 17.21 18.77 6.64
C GLU A 314 17.77 18.60 5.23
N ILE A 315 19.00 18.07 5.08
CA ILE A 315 19.62 17.80 3.78
C ILE A 315 18.89 16.64 3.08
N ALA A 316 18.55 15.59 3.84
CA ALA A 316 17.77 14.48 3.31
C ALA A 316 16.43 14.96 2.73
N SER A 317 15.69 15.81 3.46
CA SER A 317 14.42 16.39 3.00
C SER A 317 14.58 17.27 1.76
N GLU A 318 15.65 18.04 1.67
CA GLU A 318 15.94 18.89 0.50
C GLU A 318 16.22 18.03 -0.75
N ILE A 319 17.00 16.95 -0.61
CA ILE A 319 17.26 16.00 -1.70
C ILE A 319 15.97 15.32 -2.14
N VAL A 320 15.14 14.84 -1.20
CA VAL A 320 13.84 14.22 -1.50
C VAL A 320 12.92 15.17 -2.24
N SER A 321 12.86 16.44 -1.83
CA SER A 321 12.06 17.47 -2.51
C SER A 321 12.56 17.67 -3.94
N SER A 322 13.88 17.74 -4.15
CA SER A 322 14.47 17.86 -5.49
C SER A 322 14.18 16.65 -6.36
N ILE A 323 14.22 15.42 -5.80
CA ILE A 323 13.86 14.17 -6.50
C ILE A 323 12.39 14.21 -6.95
N LYS A 324 11.48 14.59 -6.04
CA LYS A 324 10.04 14.68 -6.32
C LYS A 324 9.73 15.72 -7.40
N SER A 325 10.36 16.90 -7.33
CA SER A 325 10.26 17.95 -8.34
C SER A 325 10.72 17.47 -9.71
N SER A 326 11.89 16.85 -9.77
CA SER A 326 12.46 16.31 -11.02
C SER A 326 11.55 15.26 -11.67
N MET A 327 10.78 14.54 -10.88
CA MET A 327 9.84 13.51 -11.35
C MET A 327 8.41 13.99 -11.57
N GLY A 328 8.13 15.29 -11.37
CA GLY A 328 6.82 15.91 -11.63
C GLY A 328 5.73 15.52 -10.62
N ILE A 329 6.10 15.19 -9.38
CA ILE A 329 5.18 14.73 -8.31
C ILE A 329 4.98 15.80 -7.23
N GLU A 330 5.29 17.06 -7.52
CA GLU A 330 5.20 18.18 -6.57
C GLU A 330 3.79 18.42 -6.00
N HIS A 331 2.74 18.08 -6.74
CA HIS A 331 1.37 18.40 -6.36
C HIS A 331 0.72 17.45 -5.34
N ILE A 332 1.38 16.36 -4.98
CA ILE A 332 0.75 15.27 -4.20
C ILE A 332 0.88 15.48 -2.67
N ILE A 333 1.74 16.42 -2.20
CA ILE A 333 2.12 16.49 -0.77
C ILE A 333 1.73 17.80 -0.08
N ASN A 334 1.28 18.82 -0.80
CA ASN A 334 0.96 20.13 -0.19
C ASN A 334 -0.41 20.20 0.52
N ASN A 335 -1.22 19.14 0.53
CA ASN A 335 -2.52 19.15 1.20
C ASN A 335 -2.53 18.55 2.61
N ALA A 336 -1.46 17.90 3.07
CA ALA A 336 -1.41 17.34 4.42
C ALA A 336 -1.11 18.38 5.53
N GLY A 337 -0.91 19.66 5.20
CA GLY A 337 -0.52 20.70 6.13
C GLY A 337 -1.43 21.96 6.17
N LYS A 338 -2.60 21.95 5.52
CA LYS A 338 -3.43 23.15 5.40
C LYS A 338 -4.75 23.18 6.21
N ASP A 339 -5.09 22.13 6.91
CA ASP A 339 -6.36 22.08 7.69
C ASP A 339 -6.23 22.45 9.17
N THR A 340 -5.15 23.17 9.58
CA THR A 340 -5.01 23.62 10.99
C THR A 340 -4.88 25.11 11.21
N GLU A 341 -5.19 25.95 10.21
CA GLU A 341 -5.27 27.41 10.43
C GLU A 341 -6.50 27.97 9.70
N GLU A 342 -7.70 27.82 10.25
CA GLU A 342 -8.84 28.73 10.06
C GLU A 342 -10.01 28.21 10.91
N ASP A 343 -9.98 28.50 12.21
CA ASP A 343 -11.17 28.73 13.04
C ASP A 343 -10.72 29.36 14.38
N ASN A 344 -10.37 30.64 14.31
CA ASN A 344 -10.37 31.55 15.44
C ASN A 344 -10.58 32.97 14.89
N ASP A 345 -11.86 33.32 14.71
CA ASP A 345 -12.37 34.70 14.92
C ASP A 345 -13.87 34.65 15.23
#